data_035828afdba16094354aaee8e920ab8a
#
_entry.id   035828afdba16094354aaee8e920ab8a
#
_cell.length_a   1.000
_cell.length_b   1.000
_cell.length_c   1.000
_cell.angle_alpha   90.00
_cell.angle_beta   90.00
_cell.angle_gamma   90.00
#
_symmetry.space_group_name_H-M   'P 1'
#
loop_
_entity.id
_entity.type
_entity.pdbx_description
1 polymer ?
#
loop_
_entity_poly.entity_id
_entity_poly.type
_entity_poly.pdbx_seq_one_letter_code
_entity_poly.pdbx_strand_id
1 'polypeptide(L)'
;MIRMKKKQWIFVLVLVLVLTMLFYRYGLPFIHRNKYAKVKTQYEFTEIINLGCTSVKQQGASNTCWSYTGNSFLESEMIRMGKKPVEISQIYTARQAYLGRAQNFVRLHGGLSMGEGGQLHDVLNVFRKYGALPQSAYSGLYGNNTYNDFKKMTPMLNSLLKVLVKTKPLRSNWEESYQAALDAHLGKVPETFDYEGKKYTARTFADQVIGIKPDDYVALASVTDQPFYEPFVLLVPDNWSFDSFYNVPMEQLTNIIDTALQRGFTVAWTTDVSENGFSWQHGLAYVPQKSEDEMSKEELKTMFVKPMPERKITAAERQAAFENWQTTDDHAMHIVGLANDQYGRPYYIVKNSWGKANPYKGYMYVTKEFVRFKTISLLLHKDALEAKIKTKVTL
;
A
#
# COMPACT_ATOMS: atom_id res chain seq x y z
N MET A 1 44.20 -42.45 -13.13
CA MET A 1 43.55 -41.70 -12.03
C MET A 1 44.62 -40.89 -11.30
N ILE A 2 44.68 -39.58 -11.57
CA ILE A 2 45.73 -38.71 -11.01
C ILE A 2 45.42 -38.46 -9.52
N ARG A 3 46.28 -38.99 -8.63
CA ARG A 3 46.15 -38.84 -7.18
C ARG A 3 46.67 -37.44 -6.77
N MET A 4 45.74 -36.45 -6.64
CA MET A 4 46.10 -35.13 -6.18
C MET A 4 46.66 -35.18 -4.76
N LYS A 5 47.75 -34.40 -4.49
CA LYS A 5 48.37 -34.29 -3.16
C LYS A 5 47.45 -33.46 -2.23
N LYS A 6 47.47 -33.74 -0.93
CA LYS A 6 46.63 -33.09 0.11
C LYS A 6 46.63 -31.54 0.02
N LYS A 7 47.76 -30.91 -0.32
CA LYS A 7 47.89 -29.47 -0.55
C LYS A 7 47.09 -28.95 -1.76
N GLN A 8 46.96 -29.78 -2.81
CA GLN A 8 46.20 -29.43 -4.03
C GLN A 8 44.69 -29.46 -3.73
N TRP A 9 44.22 -30.40 -2.90
CA TRP A 9 42.82 -30.45 -2.45
C TRP A 9 42.45 -29.24 -1.58
N ILE A 10 43.34 -28.79 -0.68
CA ILE A 10 43.12 -27.58 0.13
C ILE A 10 43.03 -26.36 -0.78
N PHE A 11 43.89 -26.24 -1.78
CA PHE A 11 43.84 -25.10 -2.70
C PHE A 11 42.55 -25.07 -3.52
N VAL A 12 42.07 -26.22 -4.00
CA VAL A 12 40.79 -26.35 -4.73
C VAL A 12 39.60 -25.97 -3.81
N LEU A 13 39.62 -26.43 -2.55
CA LEU A 13 38.57 -26.11 -1.59
C LEU A 13 38.53 -24.60 -1.27
N VAL A 14 39.69 -23.97 -1.09
CA VAL A 14 39.77 -22.51 -0.86
C VAL A 14 39.32 -21.74 -2.10
N LEU A 15 39.71 -22.18 -3.30
CA LEU A 15 39.28 -21.56 -4.55
C LEU A 15 37.75 -21.66 -4.74
N VAL A 16 37.14 -22.81 -4.45
CA VAL A 16 35.68 -23.00 -4.51
C VAL A 16 34.99 -22.12 -3.49
N LEU A 17 35.50 -22.01 -2.26
CA LEU A 17 34.96 -21.11 -1.23
C LEU A 17 35.04 -19.63 -1.63
N VAL A 18 36.16 -19.21 -2.23
CA VAL A 18 36.31 -17.82 -2.73
C VAL A 18 35.36 -17.57 -3.89
N LEU A 19 35.24 -18.49 -4.83
CA LEU A 19 34.31 -18.37 -5.96
C LEU A 19 32.83 -18.36 -5.52
N THR A 20 32.47 -19.19 -4.52
CA THR A 20 31.12 -19.15 -3.93
C THR A 20 30.87 -17.85 -3.18
N MET A 21 31.84 -17.32 -2.42
CA MET A 21 31.70 -16.01 -1.77
C MET A 21 31.59 -14.87 -2.79
N LEU A 22 32.36 -14.88 -3.87
CA LEU A 22 32.25 -13.93 -4.95
C LEU A 22 30.91 -14.02 -5.69
N PHE A 23 30.43 -15.24 -5.94
CA PHE A 23 29.11 -15.47 -6.51
C PHE A 23 27.98 -14.95 -5.60
N TYR A 24 28.04 -15.23 -4.29
CA TYR A 24 27.07 -14.70 -3.31
C TYR A 24 27.14 -13.16 -3.21
N ARG A 25 28.33 -12.58 -3.24
CA ARG A 25 28.52 -11.14 -3.07
C ARG A 25 28.21 -10.32 -4.34
N TYR A 26 28.49 -10.87 -5.53
CA TYR A 26 28.38 -10.16 -6.81
C TYR A 26 27.42 -10.83 -7.80
N GLY A 27 27.30 -12.13 -7.79
CA GLY A 27 26.46 -12.90 -8.71
C GLY A 27 24.98 -12.86 -8.34
N LEU A 28 24.63 -13.05 -7.06
CA LEU A 28 23.24 -12.96 -6.60
C LEU A 28 22.62 -11.57 -6.78
N PRO A 29 23.30 -10.46 -6.42
CA PRO A 29 22.80 -9.12 -6.71
C PRO A 29 22.68 -8.83 -8.20
N PHE A 30 23.60 -9.38 -9.02
CA PHE A 30 23.56 -9.23 -10.48
C PHE A 30 22.43 -10.05 -11.12
N ILE A 31 22.17 -11.27 -10.63
CA ILE A 31 21.05 -12.11 -11.08
C ILE A 31 19.72 -11.49 -10.64
N HIS A 32 19.62 -10.94 -9.41
CA HIS A 32 18.44 -10.21 -8.98
C HIS A 32 18.22 -8.91 -9.77
N ARG A 33 19.29 -8.18 -10.09
CA ARG A 33 19.23 -6.96 -10.89
C ARG A 33 18.83 -7.24 -12.36
N ASN A 34 19.21 -8.39 -12.92
CA ASN A 34 18.83 -8.80 -14.28
C ASN A 34 17.45 -9.44 -14.38
N LYS A 35 16.84 -9.85 -13.26
CA LYS A 35 15.47 -10.42 -13.26
C LYS A 35 14.42 -9.42 -13.74
N TYR A 36 14.72 -8.12 -13.69
CA TYR A 36 13.88 -7.03 -14.19
C TYR A 36 14.41 -6.39 -15.49
N ALA A 37 15.44 -6.98 -16.11
CA ALA A 37 16.01 -6.45 -17.35
C ALA A 37 15.04 -6.66 -18.51
N LYS A 38 14.31 -5.60 -18.87
CA LYS A 38 13.54 -5.42 -20.10
C LYS A 38 12.49 -6.51 -20.38
N VAL A 39 11.47 -6.57 -19.56
CA VAL A 39 10.21 -7.18 -19.98
C VAL A 39 9.74 -6.43 -21.22
N LYS A 40 9.75 -7.07 -22.39
CA LYS A 40 9.22 -6.49 -23.62
C LYS A 40 7.70 -6.46 -23.48
N THR A 41 7.12 -5.29 -23.44
CA THR A 41 5.67 -5.10 -23.55
C THR A 41 5.32 -4.54 -24.91
N GLN A 42 4.16 -4.94 -25.45
CA GLN A 42 3.55 -4.37 -26.64
C GLN A 42 2.41 -3.40 -26.27
N TYR A 43 2.30 -3.04 -25.00
CA TYR A 43 1.37 -2.02 -24.57
C TYR A 43 1.98 -0.63 -24.81
N GLU A 44 1.19 0.21 -25.49
CA GLU A 44 1.46 1.62 -25.70
C GLU A 44 0.34 2.41 -25.05
N PHE A 45 0.69 3.29 -24.11
CA PHE A 45 -0.29 4.09 -23.37
C PHE A 45 -0.21 5.56 -23.77
N THR A 46 -1.39 6.14 -24.00
CA THR A 46 -1.58 7.59 -24.12
C THR A 46 -2.21 8.10 -22.85
N GLU A 47 -1.51 8.94 -22.12
CA GLU A 47 -2.01 9.57 -20.89
C GLU A 47 -3.09 10.60 -21.25
N ILE A 48 -4.26 10.52 -20.59
CA ILE A 48 -5.39 11.44 -20.75
C ILE A 48 -5.41 12.44 -19.59
N ILE A 49 -5.21 11.92 -18.38
CA ILE A 49 -5.09 12.70 -17.14
C ILE A 49 -3.91 12.13 -16.37
N ASN A 50 -3.02 13.01 -15.90
CA ASN A 50 -1.93 12.65 -15.00
C ASN A 50 -1.78 13.75 -13.96
N LEU A 51 -2.30 13.51 -12.76
CA LEU A 51 -2.31 14.48 -11.67
C LEU A 51 -0.99 14.47 -10.92
N GLY A 52 -0.65 15.62 -10.32
CA GLY A 52 0.57 15.78 -9.57
C GLY A 52 0.65 14.86 -8.35
N CYS A 53 1.77 14.17 -8.23
CA CYS A 53 2.12 13.37 -7.06
C CYS A 53 3.63 13.39 -6.80
N THR A 54 4.02 13.06 -5.57
CA THR A 54 5.44 12.94 -5.18
C THR A 54 6.09 11.70 -5.77
N SER A 55 7.40 11.54 -5.58
CA SER A 55 8.14 10.42 -6.14
C SER A 55 7.66 9.06 -5.61
N VAL A 56 7.79 8.02 -6.45
CA VAL A 56 7.57 6.63 -6.03
C VAL A 56 8.55 6.24 -4.93
N LYS A 57 8.05 5.63 -3.87
CA LYS A 57 8.80 5.15 -2.70
C LYS A 57 9.00 3.63 -2.75
N GLN A 58 9.83 3.13 -1.84
CA GLN A 58 10.03 1.70 -1.60
C GLN A 58 9.68 1.38 -0.14
N GLN A 59 8.57 0.66 0.07
CA GLN A 59 8.14 0.25 1.42
C GLN A 59 9.02 -0.87 2.02
N GLY A 60 9.79 -1.57 1.19
CA GLY A 60 10.59 -2.71 1.64
C GLY A 60 9.73 -3.89 2.11
N ALA A 61 10.18 -4.55 3.17
CA ALA A 61 9.47 -5.67 3.80
C ALA A 61 8.73 -5.22 5.08
N SER A 62 8.03 -4.08 4.99
CA SER A 62 7.32 -3.48 6.13
C SER A 62 5.82 -3.75 6.14
N ASN A 63 5.23 -4.22 5.02
CA ASN A 63 3.79 -4.41 4.84
C ASN A 63 2.95 -3.16 5.20
N THR A 64 3.50 -1.97 4.97
CA THR A 64 2.87 -0.68 5.29
C THR A 64 2.36 0.05 4.05
N CYS A 65 1.96 -0.69 3.00
CA CYS A 65 1.45 -0.13 1.75
C CYS A 65 0.34 0.91 1.95
N TRP A 66 -0.57 0.68 2.91
CA TRP A 66 -1.64 1.59 3.28
C TRP A 66 -1.11 2.96 3.76
N SER A 67 -0.04 2.97 4.57
CA SER A 67 0.59 4.20 5.03
C SER A 67 1.33 4.93 3.91
N TYR A 68 2.03 4.18 3.03
CA TYR A 68 2.68 4.76 1.85
C TYR A 68 1.66 5.38 0.89
N THR A 69 0.56 4.67 0.65
CA THR A 69 -0.53 5.13 -0.22
C THR A 69 -1.25 6.33 0.36
N GLY A 70 -1.69 6.26 1.61
CA GLY A 70 -2.42 7.35 2.24
C GLY A 70 -1.58 8.62 2.38
N ASN A 71 -0.30 8.53 2.75
CA ASN A 71 0.57 9.70 2.80
C ASN A 71 0.85 10.25 1.38
N SER A 72 1.05 9.39 0.37
CA SER A 72 1.16 9.82 -1.03
C SER A 72 -0.09 10.56 -1.52
N PHE A 73 -1.27 10.11 -1.10
CA PHE A 73 -2.54 10.76 -1.37
C PHE A 73 -2.60 12.15 -0.71
N LEU A 74 -2.25 12.27 0.58
CA LEU A 74 -2.20 13.57 1.28
C LEU A 74 -1.18 14.54 0.66
N GLU A 75 -0.04 14.04 0.20
CA GLU A 75 0.95 14.81 -0.54
C GLU A 75 0.39 15.36 -1.86
N SER A 76 -0.43 14.58 -2.58
CA SER A 76 -1.14 15.04 -3.79
C SER A 76 -2.24 16.05 -3.47
N GLU A 77 -2.91 15.91 -2.34
CA GLU A 77 -3.87 16.90 -1.87
C GLU A 77 -3.18 18.26 -1.57
N MET A 78 -1.96 18.24 -1.03
CA MET A 78 -1.18 19.48 -0.88
C MET A 78 -0.90 20.13 -2.25
N ILE A 79 -0.53 19.34 -3.27
CA ILE A 79 -0.30 19.83 -4.64
C ILE A 79 -1.61 20.43 -5.19
N ARG A 80 -2.74 19.74 -5.03
CA ARG A 80 -4.05 20.22 -5.48
C ARG A 80 -4.45 21.56 -4.80
N MET A 81 -4.10 21.72 -3.53
CA MET A 81 -4.33 22.99 -2.78
C MET A 81 -3.32 24.09 -3.16
N GLY A 82 -2.43 23.89 -4.13
CA GLY A 82 -1.40 24.85 -4.50
C GLY A 82 -0.27 25.00 -3.49
N LYS A 83 -0.12 24.04 -2.57
CA LYS A 83 0.96 24.02 -1.58
C LYS A 83 2.18 23.30 -2.13
N LYS A 84 3.38 23.67 -1.61
CA LYS A 84 4.59 22.88 -1.84
C LYS A 84 4.41 21.52 -1.16
N PRO A 85 4.50 20.41 -1.88
CA PRO A 85 4.35 19.10 -1.28
C PRO A 85 5.54 18.78 -0.37
N VAL A 86 5.24 18.12 0.74
CA VAL A 86 6.23 17.59 1.69
C VAL A 86 6.15 16.09 1.66
N GLU A 87 7.28 15.40 1.64
CA GLU A 87 7.30 13.95 1.86
C GLU A 87 6.94 13.65 3.31
N ILE A 88 5.73 13.16 3.55
CA ILE A 88 5.22 12.81 4.89
C ILE A 88 5.82 11.47 5.31
N SER A 89 6.22 11.36 6.58
CA SER A 89 6.81 10.13 7.12
C SER A 89 5.77 8.99 7.20
N GLN A 90 5.91 8.01 6.33
CA GLN A 90 5.05 6.84 6.29
C GLN A 90 5.24 5.98 7.56
N ILE A 91 6.46 5.91 8.07
CA ILE A 91 6.75 5.07 9.25
C ILE A 91 6.31 5.75 10.54
N TYR A 92 6.29 7.07 10.61
CA TYR A 92 5.62 7.77 11.72
C TYR A 92 4.14 7.41 11.76
N THR A 93 3.47 7.50 10.64
CA THR A 93 2.05 7.14 10.51
C THR A 93 1.80 5.69 10.95
N ALA A 94 2.57 4.74 10.42
CA ALA A 94 2.45 3.33 10.79
C ALA A 94 2.72 3.08 12.27
N ARG A 95 3.76 3.71 12.84
CA ARG A 95 4.10 3.59 14.26
C ARG A 95 2.96 4.03 15.17
N GLN A 96 2.33 5.17 14.87
CA GLN A 96 1.21 5.67 15.67
C GLN A 96 -0.04 4.78 15.53
N ALA A 97 -0.31 4.26 14.33
CA ALA A 97 -1.39 3.31 14.12
C ALA A 97 -1.15 2.00 14.90
N TYR A 98 0.07 1.49 14.95
CA TYR A 98 0.40 0.28 15.72
C TYR A 98 0.14 0.45 17.22
N LEU A 99 0.37 1.64 17.78
CA LEU A 99 -0.01 1.91 19.17
C LEU A 99 -1.52 1.85 19.36
N GLY A 100 -2.30 2.45 18.46
CA GLY A 100 -3.77 2.38 18.48
C GLY A 100 -4.27 0.94 18.33
N ARG A 101 -3.69 0.15 17.42
CA ARG A 101 -4.03 -1.27 17.23
C ARG A 101 -3.70 -2.10 18.47
N ALA A 102 -2.56 -1.83 19.12
CA ALA A 102 -2.20 -2.48 20.39
C ALA A 102 -3.19 -2.16 21.51
N GLN A 103 -3.66 -0.91 21.61
CA GLN A 103 -4.70 -0.51 22.56
C GLN A 103 -6.01 -1.29 22.32
N ASN A 104 -6.44 -1.42 21.06
CA ASN A 104 -7.64 -2.21 20.72
C ASN A 104 -7.44 -3.71 20.99
N PHE A 105 -6.26 -4.26 20.67
CA PHE A 105 -5.91 -5.64 21.01
C PHE A 105 -6.05 -5.93 22.51
N VAL A 106 -5.52 -5.03 23.34
CA VAL A 106 -5.60 -5.16 24.80
C VAL A 106 -7.05 -5.04 25.30
N ARG A 107 -7.81 -4.05 24.81
CA ARG A 107 -9.22 -3.85 25.15
C ARG A 107 -10.11 -5.04 24.74
N LEU A 108 -9.79 -5.68 23.64
CA LEU A 108 -10.47 -6.88 23.14
C LEU A 108 -9.87 -8.18 23.70
N HIS A 109 -9.06 -8.09 24.74
CA HIS A 109 -8.46 -9.23 25.45
C HIS A 109 -7.68 -10.18 24.53
N GLY A 110 -7.06 -9.65 23.47
CA GLY A 110 -6.33 -10.44 22.49
C GLY A 110 -7.15 -10.91 21.29
N GLY A 111 -8.43 -10.56 21.22
CA GLY A 111 -9.36 -10.92 20.14
C GLY A 111 -9.25 -10.08 18.87
N LEU A 112 -8.09 -9.44 18.61
CA LEU A 112 -7.83 -8.67 17.40
C LEU A 112 -6.64 -9.26 16.64
N SER A 113 -6.72 -9.30 15.31
CA SER A 113 -5.56 -9.63 14.47
C SER A 113 -4.46 -8.57 14.62
N MET A 114 -3.23 -9.01 14.83
CA MET A 114 -2.06 -8.14 14.94
C MET A 114 -1.13 -8.37 13.75
N GLY A 115 -1.08 -7.40 12.87
CA GLY A 115 -0.24 -7.37 11.66
C GLY A 115 0.26 -5.95 11.38
N GLU A 116 0.95 -5.79 10.27
CA GLU A 116 1.46 -4.50 9.82
C GLU A 116 0.46 -3.73 8.96
N GLY A 117 -0.58 -4.41 8.45
CA GLY A 117 -1.60 -3.83 7.58
C GLY A 117 -2.49 -2.80 8.29
N GLY A 118 -3.23 -2.05 7.50
CA GLY A 118 -4.17 -1.04 7.94
C GLY A 118 -4.99 -0.51 6.77
N GLN A 119 -6.01 0.27 7.07
CA GLN A 119 -6.86 0.90 6.07
C GLN A 119 -6.44 2.36 5.82
N LEU A 120 -6.90 2.93 4.73
CA LEU A 120 -6.52 4.29 4.32
C LEU A 120 -7.01 5.36 5.31
N HIS A 121 -8.14 5.14 5.97
CA HIS A 121 -8.65 6.04 7.03
C HIS A 121 -7.73 6.08 8.27
N ASP A 122 -6.94 5.02 8.52
CA ASP A 122 -5.96 5.03 9.62
C ASP A 122 -4.93 6.16 9.47
N VAL A 123 -4.57 6.52 8.22
CA VAL A 123 -3.70 7.67 7.95
C VAL A 123 -4.34 8.96 8.41
N LEU A 124 -5.64 9.17 8.11
CA LEU A 124 -6.41 10.33 8.57
C LEU A 124 -6.59 10.33 10.10
N ASN A 125 -6.82 9.17 10.71
CA ASN A 125 -6.96 9.01 12.15
C ASN A 125 -5.65 9.37 12.89
N VAL A 126 -4.52 8.91 12.37
CA VAL A 126 -3.21 9.29 12.90
C VAL A 126 -2.98 10.79 12.71
N PHE A 127 -3.25 11.34 11.53
CA PHE A 127 -3.12 12.75 11.25
C PHE A 127 -3.98 13.59 12.20
N ARG A 128 -5.25 13.21 12.44
CA ARG A 128 -6.18 13.86 13.36
C ARG A 128 -5.68 13.82 14.82
N LYS A 129 -5.19 12.67 15.26
CA LYS A 129 -4.84 12.44 16.67
C LYS A 129 -3.42 12.89 17.02
N TYR A 130 -2.46 12.61 16.15
CA TYR A 130 -1.03 12.76 16.45
C TYR A 130 -0.31 13.78 15.57
N GLY A 131 -0.95 14.26 14.50
CA GLY A 131 -0.31 15.10 13.51
C GLY A 131 0.54 14.31 12.51
N ALA A 132 1.56 14.95 11.97
CA ALA A 132 2.45 14.36 10.97
C ALA A 132 3.88 14.88 11.12
N LEU A 133 4.86 14.12 10.66
CA LEU A 133 6.24 14.54 10.51
C LEU A 133 6.67 14.43 9.04
N PRO A 134 7.62 15.27 8.58
CA PRO A 134 8.26 15.03 7.30
C PRO A 134 9.20 13.80 7.38
N GLN A 135 9.37 13.12 6.26
CA GLN A 135 10.27 11.97 6.13
C GLN A 135 11.72 12.31 6.58
N SER A 136 12.15 13.56 6.37
CA SER A 136 13.47 14.04 6.79
C SER A 136 13.66 14.11 8.31
N ALA A 137 12.57 14.29 9.08
CA ALA A 137 12.63 14.32 10.55
C ALA A 137 12.48 12.93 11.19
N TYR A 138 11.80 12.00 10.51
CA TYR A 138 11.62 10.65 11.01
C TYR A 138 11.43 9.66 9.86
N SER A 139 12.44 8.87 9.57
CA SER A 139 12.41 7.86 8.50
C SER A 139 11.99 6.48 8.99
N GLY A 140 12.09 6.21 10.28
CA GLY A 140 11.93 4.87 10.85
C GLY A 140 13.00 3.87 10.42
N LEU A 141 14.07 4.34 9.77
CA LEU A 141 15.20 3.51 9.39
C LEU A 141 16.18 3.38 10.57
N TYR A 142 16.67 2.19 10.80
CA TYR A 142 17.64 1.91 11.85
C TYR A 142 19.00 1.54 11.25
N GLY A 143 20.07 2.16 11.78
CA GLY A 143 21.44 1.94 11.32
C GLY A 143 21.62 2.33 9.84
N ASN A 144 22.27 1.45 9.07
CA ASN A 144 22.56 1.68 7.64
C ASN A 144 21.50 1.10 6.69
N ASN A 145 20.31 0.79 7.20
CA ASN A 145 19.23 0.25 6.37
C ASN A 145 18.74 1.31 5.37
N THR A 146 18.49 0.88 4.14
CA THR A 146 17.97 1.74 3.06
C THR A 146 16.46 1.58 2.86
N TYR A 147 15.84 0.58 3.50
CA TYR A 147 14.40 0.33 3.52
C TYR A 147 14.00 -0.33 4.86
N ASN A 148 12.73 -0.27 5.18
CA ASN A 148 12.18 -0.86 6.40
C ASN A 148 11.93 -2.37 6.22
N ASP A 149 12.31 -3.16 7.23
CA ASP A 149 12.05 -4.60 7.34
C ASP A 149 11.48 -4.91 8.73
N PHE A 150 10.21 -5.32 8.78
CA PHE A 150 9.48 -5.56 10.02
C PHE A 150 9.38 -7.04 10.41
N LYS A 151 10.03 -7.93 9.64
CA LYS A 151 10.00 -9.38 9.88
C LYS A 151 10.43 -9.79 11.30
N LYS A 152 11.31 -9.02 11.94
CA LYS A 152 11.74 -9.26 13.32
C LYS A 152 10.91 -8.47 14.32
N MET A 153 10.54 -7.24 14.01
CA MET A 153 9.80 -6.33 14.88
C MET A 153 8.40 -6.89 15.19
N THR A 154 7.64 -7.23 14.18
CA THR A 154 6.24 -7.64 14.35
C THR A 154 6.06 -8.86 15.25
N PRO A 155 6.80 -9.98 15.09
CA PRO A 155 6.69 -11.11 16.01
C PRO A 155 7.06 -10.76 17.45
N MET A 156 8.04 -9.86 17.68
CA MET A 156 8.41 -9.41 19.02
C MET A 156 7.28 -8.59 19.67
N LEU A 157 6.72 -7.61 18.95
CA LEU A 157 5.59 -6.80 19.43
C LEU A 157 4.36 -7.67 19.73
N ASN A 158 4.06 -8.63 18.85
CA ASN A 158 2.95 -9.57 19.05
C ASN A 158 3.17 -10.47 20.27
N SER A 159 4.39 -10.93 20.51
CA SER A 159 4.73 -11.73 21.69
C SER A 159 4.58 -10.92 22.96
N LEU A 160 5.03 -9.66 22.97
CA LEU A 160 4.85 -8.74 24.10
C LEU A 160 3.37 -8.57 24.44
N LEU A 161 2.51 -8.28 23.46
CA LEU A 161 1.07 -8.10 23.66
C LEU A 161 0.38 -9.38 24.14
N LYS A 162 0.75 -10.54 23.59
CA LYS A 162 0.20 -11.84 24.03
C LYS A 162 0.55 -12.16 25.48
N VAL A 163 1.73 -11.75 25.98
CA VAL A 163 2.11 -11.88 27.39
C VAL A 163 1.29 -10.91 28.24
N LEU A 164 1.17 -9.66 27.81
CA LEU A 164 0.45 -8.63 28.54
C LEU A 164 -1.01 -9.01 28.83
N VAL A 165 -1.76 -9.49 27.83
CA VAL A 165 -3.17 -9.84 28.01
C VAL A 165 -3.41 -11.09 28.87
N LYS A 166 -2.37 -11.89 29.12
CA LYS A 166 -2.40 -13.04 30.06
C LYS A 166 -2.11 -12.63 31.51
N THR A 167 -1.51 -11.45 31.74
CA THR A 167 -1.12 -10.97 33.07
C THR A 167 -2.27 -10.20 33.70
N LYS A 168 -2.75 -10.64 34.86
CA LYS A 168 -3.84 -9.99 35.60
C LYS A 168 -3.39 -9.63 37.02
N PRO A 169 -3.63 -8.39 37.48
CA PRO A 169 -4.14 -7.25 36.69
C PRO A 169 -3.10 -6.76 35.66
N LEU A 170 -3.60 -6.18 34.56
CA LEU A 170 -2.76 -5.52 33.56
C LEU A 170 -2.04 -4.33 34.20
N ARG A 171 -0.72 -4.20 33.97
CA ARG A 171 0.05 -3.06 34.48
C ARG A 171 -0.37 -1.77 33.76
N SER A 172 -0.55 -0.68 34.51
CA SER A 172 -0.99 0.63 33.97
C SER A 172 -0.01 1.23 32.95
N ASN A 173 1.28 0.90 33.03
CA ASN A 173 2.33 1.41 32.15
C ASN A 173 2.68 0.46 30.99
N TRP A 174 1.82 -0.46 30.60
CA TRP A 174 2.09 -1.40 29.51
C TRP A 174 2.37 -0.71 28.16
N GLU A 175 1.72 0.44 27.92
CA GLU A 175 1.92 1.23 26.69
C GLU A 175 3.34 1.76 26.58
N GLU A 176 3.96 2.16 27.68
CA GLU A 176 5.36 2.60 27.72
C GLU A 176 6.30 1.48 27.27
N SER A 177 6.03 0.24 27.73
CA SER A 177 6.81 -0.93 27.32
C SER A 177 6.66 -1.22 25.82
N TYR A 178 5.45 -1.08 25.29
CA TYR A 178 5.17 -1.25 23.87
C TYR A 178 5.84 -0.16 23.03
N GLN A 179 5.76 1.10 23.45
CA GLN A 179 6.43 2.23 22.80
C GLN A 179 7.96 2.08 22.84
N ALA A 180 8.53 1.64 23.96
CA ALA A 180 9.96 1.39 24.04
C ALA A 180 10.42 0.29 23.06
N ALA A 181 9.61 -0.75 22.85
CA ALA A 181 9.87 -1.77 21.85
C ALA A 181 9.80 -1.22 20.42
N LEU A 182 8.83 -0.35 20.11
CA LEU A 182 8.77 0.37 18.83
C LEU A 182 9.99 1.27 18.64
N ASP A 183 10.40 2.03 19.66
CA ASP A 183 11.56 2.92 19.62
C ASP A 183 12.88 2.16 19.37
N ALA A 184 13.01 0.94 19.91
CA ALA A 184 14.17 0.10 19.68
C ALA A 184 14.32 -0.36 18.23
N HIS A 185 13.21 -0.44 17.47
CA HIS A 185 13.22 -0.87 16.08
C HIS A 185 13.14 0.28 15.05
N LEU A 186 12.40 1.33 15.37
CA LEU A 186 12.06 2.41 14.44
C LEU A 186 12.73 3.74 14.79
N GLY A 187 13.45 3.78 15.91
CA GLY A 187 13.99 5.00 16.48
C GLY A 187 12.96 5.80 17.28
N LYS A 188 13.43 6.65 18.17
CA LYS A 188 12.59 7.51 19.00
C LYS A 188 12.00 8.63 18.15
N VAL A 189 10.70 8.87 18.30
CA VAL A 189 10.03 10.00 17.64
C VAL A 189 10.51 11.30 18.29
N PRO A 190 10.96 12.30 17.50
CA PRO A 190 11.36 13.60 18.05
C PRO A 190 10.12 14.37 18.55
N GLU A 191 10.24 14.99 19.72
CA GLU A 191 9.20 15.86 20.25
C GLU A 191 9.04 17.14 19.41
N THR A 192 10.18 17.68 18.94
CA THR A 192 10.25 18.84 18.04
C THR A 192 11.31 18.58 16.97
N PHE A 193 11.15 19.23 15.83
CA PHE A 193 12.10 19.15 14.72
C PHE A 193 12.12 20.49 13.95
N ASP A 194 13.21 20.72 13.23
CA ASP A 194 13.37 21.91 12.39
C ASP A 194 12.92 21.57 10.95
N TYR A 195 12.10 22.44 10.36
CA TYR A 195 11.68 22.35 8.98
C TYR A 195 11.65 23.76 8.37
N GLU A 196 12.39 23.99 7.27
CA GLU A 196 12.53 25.29 6.59
C GLU A 196 12.83 26.46 7.57
N GLY A 197 13.73 26.22 8.53
CA GLY A 197 14.20 27.21 9.48
C GLY A 197 13.24 27.53 10.63
N LYS A 198 12.16 26.76 10.78
CA LYS A 198 11.22 26.89 11.90
C LYS A 198 11.12 25.59 12.67
N LYS A 199 10.89 25.70 13.97
CA LYS A 199 10.69 24.54 14.86
C LYS A 199 9.22 24.16 14.93
N TYR A 200 8.94 22.87 14.81
CA TYR A 200 7.59 22.30 14.83
C TYR A 200 7.51 21.10 15.78
N THR A 201 6.33 20.86 16.30
CA THR A 201 5.86 19.56 16.78
C THR A 201 5.11 18.85 15.65
N ALA A 202 4.85 17.54 15.78
CA ALA A 202 4.03 16.82 14.81
C ALA A 202 2.65 17.49 14.58
N ARG A 203 2.05 18.01 15.64
CA ARG A 203 0.75 18.69 15.56
C ARG A 203 0.82 20.02 14.81
N THR A 204 1.75 20.90 15.20
CA THR A 204 1.89 22.20 14.55
C THR A 204 2.35 22.10 13.10
N PHE A 205 3.13 21.09 12.76
CA PHE A 205 3.51 20.82 11.37
C PHE A 205 2.31 20.38 10.53
N ALA A 206 1.51 19.45 11.04
CA ALA A 206 0.28 19.01 10.37
C ALA A 206 -0.68 20.19 10.12
N ASP A 207 -0.87 21.08 11.11
CA ASP A 207 -1.82 22.17 11.02
C ASP A 207 -1.32 23.32 10.14
N GLN A 208 -0.06 23.74 10.29
CA GLN A 208 0.46 24.96 9.67
C GLN A 208 1.09 24.71 8.29
N VAL A 209 1.76 23.56 8.10
CA VAL A 209 2.46 23.24 6.84
C VAL A 209 1.56 22.41 5.93
N ILE A 210 1.05 21.29 6.40
CA ILE A 210 0.21 20.40 5.59
C ILE A 210 -1.18 21.00 5.44
N GLY A 211 -1.90 21.27 6.54
CA GLY A 211 -3.18 21.99 6.55
C GLY A 211 -4.34 21.19 5.96
N ILE A 212 -4.27 19.88 5.98
CA ILE A 212 -5.36 18.96 5.58
C ILE A 212 -6.35 18.86 6.73
N LYS A 213 -7.65 18.83 6.39
CA LYS A 213 -8.74 18.58 7.32
C LYS A 213 -9.27 17.18 7.13
N PRO A 214 -8.99 16.22 8.05
CA PRO A 214 -9.41 14.82 7.91
C PRO A 214 -10.91 14.61 7.64
N ASP A 215 -11.75 15.54 8.12
CA ASP A 215 -13.20 15.45 7.94
C ASP A 215 -13.68 15.82 6.52
N ASP A 216 -12.80 16.33 5.67
CA ASP A 216 -13.11 16.61 4.26
C ASP A 216 -13.00 15.34 3.37
N TYR A 217 -12.65 14.21 3.95
CA TYR A 217 -12.45 12.95 3.22
C TYR A 217 -13.50 11.92 3.58
N VAL A 218 -13.74 11.01 2.65
CA VAL A 218 -14.71 9.93 2.78
C VAL A 218 -14.13 8.60 2.31
N ALA A 219 -14.40 7.55 3.07
CA ALA A 219 -14.07 6.17 2.72
C ALA A 219 -15.29 5.46 2.14
N LEU A 220 -15.11 4.80 1.00
CA LEU A 220 -16.16 4.08 0.27
C LEU A 220 -15.76 2.62 0.09
N ALA A 221 -16.76 1.73 0.14
CA ALA A 221 -16.61 0.33 -0.25
C ALA A 221 -17.83 -0.12 -1.07
N SER A 222 -17.80 -1.35 -1.58
CA SER A 222 -18.91 -1.89 -2.37
C SER A 222 -19.13 -3.35 -2.02
N VAL A 223 -20.25 -3.63 -1.36
CA VAL A 223 -20.73 -4.98 -1.01
C VAL A 223 -22.23 -5.05 -1.29
N THR A 224 -22.76 -6.26 -1.50
CA THR A 224 -24.20 -6.43 -1.84
C THR A 224 -25.06 -6.87 -0.66
N ASP A 225 -24.45 -7.22 0.46
CA ASP A 225 -25.10 -7.68 1.69
C ASP A 225 -25.38 -6.54 2.70
N GLN A 226 -25.01 -5.30 2.35
CA GLN A 226 -25.27 -4.11 3.16
C GLN A 226 -26.06 -3.08 2.32
N PRO A 227 -26.90 -2.24 2.95
CA PRO A 227 -27.63 -1.17 2.25
C PRO A 227 -26.70 -0.23 1.51
N PHE A 228 -27.04 0.15 0.29
CA PHE A 228 -26.28 1.14 -0.47
C PHE A 228 -26.51 2.55 0.08
N TYR A 229 -25.46 3.35 0.03
CA TYR A 229 -25.39 4.75 0.47
C TYR A 229 -25.48 4.95 1.98
N GLU A 230 -25.44 3.88 2.74
CA GLU A 230 -25.41 3.87 4.21
C GLU A 230 -23.98 3.57 4.72
N PRO A 231 -23.62 4.07 5.91
CA PRO A 231 -22.37 3.70 6.55
C PRO A 231 -22.45 2.28 7.12
N PHE A 232 -21.38 1.52 6.95
CA PHE A 232 -21.23 0.18 7.54
C PHE A 232 -19.78 -0.08 7.92
N VAL A 233 -19.55 -1.01 8.85
CA VAL A 233 -18.20 -1.46 9.20
C VAL A 233 -17.80 -2.60 8.28
N LEU A 234 -16.80 -2.35 7.41
CA LEU A 234 -16.25 -3.39 6.55
C LEU A 234 -15.37 -4.32 7.38
N LEU A 235 -15.83 -5.58 7.54
CA LEU A 235 -15.16 -6.59 8.37
C LEU A 235 -14.05 -7.28 7.57
N VAL A 236 -12.89 -6.64 7.52
CA VAL A 236 -11.65 -7.18 6.98
C VAL A 236 -10.53 -7.06 8.02
N PRO A 237 -9.49 -7.94 7.99
CA PRO A 237 -8.44 -7.98 9.01
C PRO A 237 -7.73 -6.65 9.26
N ASP A 238 -7.59 -5.83 8.24
CA ASP A 238 -6.88 -4.56 8.31
C ASP A 238 -7.77 -3.37 8.71
N ASN A 239 -9.10 -3.54 8.83
CA ASN A 239 -9.98 -2.57 9.48
C ASN A 239 -10.01 -2.78 11.01
N TRP A 240 -8.83 -2.77 11.62
CA TRP A 240 -8.63 -3.01 13.05
C TRP A 240 -9.23 -1.91 13.96
N SER A 241 -9.51 -0.73 13.41
CA SER A 241 -10.15 0.40 14.09
C SER A 241 -11.68 0.29 14.08
N PHE A 242 -12.24 -0.59 13.27
CA PHE A 242 -13.68 -0.75 13.03
C PHE A 242 -14.34 0.53 12.50
N ASP A 243 -13.60 1.30 11.72
CA ASP A 243 -14.13 2.49 11.09
C ASP A 243 -15.12 2.15 9.98
N SER A 244 -16.05 3.10 9.74
CA SER A 244 -17.12 2.93 8.78
C SER A 244 -16.72 3.37 7.39
N PHE A 245 -17.31 2.69 6.40
CA PHE A 245 -17.27 3.03 4.99
C PHE A 245 -18.69 3.31 4.52
N TYR A 246 -18.88 4.22 3.57
CA TYR A 246 -20.16 4.29 2.86
C TYR A 246 -20.20 3.23 1.76
N ASN A 247 -21.27 2.45 1.74
CA ASN A 247 -21.49 1.43 0.72
C ASN A 247 -22.00 2.05 -0.57
N VAL A 248 -21.39 1.72 -1.71
CA VAL A 248 -21.85 2.19 -3.03
C VAL A 248 -21.99 1.00 -3.98
N PRO A 249 -22.92 1.04 -4.98
CA PRO A 249 -22.97 0.03 -6.00
C PRO A 249 -21.64 -0.11 -6.75
N MET A 250 -21.29 -1.32 -7.18
CA MET A 250 -20.03 -1.63 -7.85
C MET A 250 -19.76 -0.68 -9.05
N GLU A 251 -20.77 -0.39 -9.85
CA GLU A 251 -20.67 0.48 -11.02
C GLU A 251 -20.28 1.91 -10.64
N GLN A 252 -20.61 2.34 -9.42
CA GLN A 252 -20.25 3.67 -8.94
C GLN A 252 -18.77 3.79 -8.59
N LEU A 253 -18.07 2.70 -8.26
CA LEU A 253 -16.64 2.75 -7.93
C LEU A 253 -15.83 3.43 -9.05
N THR A 254 -15.96 2.94 -10.29
CA THR A 254 -15.21 3.51 -11.42
C THR A 254 -15.73 4.86 -11.85
N ASN A 255 -17.05 5.11 -11.74
CA ASN A 255 -17.63 6.43 -12.05
C ASN A 255 -17.13 7.51 -11.07
N ILE A 256 -17.02 7.17 -9.79
CA ILE A 256 -16.47 8.05 -8.74
C ILE A 256 -15.00 8.36 -9.02
N ILE A 257 -14.19 7.35 -9.34
CA ILE A 257 -12.78 7.53 -9.67
C ILE A 257 -12.63 8.42 -10.92
N ASP A 258 -13.37 8.14 -11.98
CA ASP A 258 -13.33 8.92 -13.22
C ASP A 258 -13.69 10.39 -12.95
N THR A 259 -14.78 10.63 -12.21
CA THR A 259 -15.22 11.98 -11.85
C THR A 259 -14.17 12.68 -10.97
N ALA A 260 -13.61 11.99 -10.00
CA ALA A 260 -12.57 12.53 -9.14
C ALA A 260 -11.36 13.00 -9.96
N LEU A 261 -10.83 12.14 -10.84
CA LEU A 261 -9.68 12.47 -11.69
C LEU A 261 -9.97 13.62 -12.65
N GLN A 262 -11.15 13.65 -13.28
CA GLN A 262 -11.58 14.75 -14.15
C GLN A 262 -11.69 16.09 -13.43
N ARG A 263 -11.98 16.07 -12.12
CA ARG A 263 -12.06 17.25 -11.26
C ARG A 263 -10.75 17.60 -10.57
N GLY A 264 -9.66 16.90 -10.90
CA GLY A 264 -8.32 17.16 -10.35
C GLY A 264 -8.04 16.52 -8.98
N PHE A 265 -8.85 15.55 -8.55
CA PHE A 265 -8.65 14.81 -7.31
C PHE A 265 -8.06 13.43 -7.59
N THR A 266 -7.03 13.06 -6.86
CA THR A 266 -6.50 11.68 -6.84
C THR A 266 -7.34 10.81 -5.91
N VAL A 267 -7.14 9.49 -5.96
CA VAL A 267 -7.89 8.53 -5.14
C VAL A 267 -6.93 7.53 -4.51
N ALA A 268 -6.97 7.39 -3.19
CA ALA A 268 -6.28 6.28 -2.53
C ALA A 268 -7.16 5.02 -2.59
N TRP A 269 -6.55 3.86 -2.85
CA TRP A 269 -7.23 2.63 -3.23
C TRP A 269 -6.64 1.43 -2.53
N THR A 270 -7.47 0.66 -1.80
CA THR A 270 -7.12 -0.66 -1.29
C THR A 270 -7.72 -1.75 -2.18
N THR A 271 -6.94 -2.80 -2.42
CA THR A 271 -7.25 -3.82 -3.42
C THR A 271 -6.54 -5.13 -3.11
N ASP A 272 -7.03 -6.21 -3.69
CA ASP A 272 -6.30 -7.46 -3.81
C ASP A 272 -5.34 -7.40 -5.01
N VAL A 273 -4.10 -7.83 -4.82
CA VAL A 273 -3.07 -7.96 -5.85
C VAL A 273 -2.47 -9.38 -5.92
N SER A 274 -2.92 -10.28 -5.06
CA SER A 274 -2.56 -11.71 -5.08
C SER A 274 -3.32 -12.47 -6.17
N GLU A 275 -3.39 -11.87 -7.35
CA GLU A 275 -4.18 -12.25 -8.51
C GLU A 275 -3.32 -12.55 -9.72
N ASN A 276 -3.74 -13.55 -10.51
CA ASN A 276 -3.07 -13.89 -11.77
C ASN A 276 -3.14 -12.76 -12.80
N GLY A 277 -4.17 -11.92 -12.74
CA GLY A 277 -4.32 -10.73 -13.57
C GLY A 277 -3.50 -9.52 -13.14
N PHE A 278 -2.70 -9.61 -12.06
CA PHE A 278 -1.83 -8.57 -11.57
C PHE A 278 -0.35 -8.90 -11.78
N SER A 279 0.40 -8.04 -12.43
CA SER A 279 1.84 -8.20 -12.63
C SER A 279 2.61 -6.93 -12.37
N TRP A 280 3.26 -6.84 -11.22
CA TRP A 280 4.20 -5.76 -10.93
C TRP A 280 5.35 -5.68 -11.94
N GLN A 281 5.87 -6.83 -12.39
CA GLN A 281 7.00 -6.89 -13.32
C GLN A 281 6.66 -6.26 -14.68
N HIS A 282 5.39 -6.40 -15.12
CA HIS A 282 4.90 -5.80 -16.35
C HIS A 282 4.23 -4.44 -16.13
N GLY A 283 3.96 -4.06 -14.87
CA GLY A 283 3.25 -2.83 -14.52
C GLY A 283 1.80 -2.81 -14.99
N LEU A 284 1.14 -3.95 -14.98
CA LEU A 284 -0.20 -4.14 -15.54
C LEU A 284 -1.11 -4.91 -14.58
N ALA A 285 -2.40 -4.54 -14.58
CA ALA A 285 -3.44 -5.34 -13.95
C ALA A 285 -4.73 -5.31 -14.80
N TYR A 286 -5.31 -6.47 -15.04
CA TYR A 286 -6.56 -6.64 -15.81
C TYR A 286 -7.25 -7.95 -15.42
N VAL A 287 -8.52 -8.15 -15.79
CA VAL A 287 -9.26 -9.38 -15.54
C VAL A 287 -9.26 -10.25 -16.80
N PRO A 288 -8.46 -11.32 -16.88
CA PRO A 288 -8.43 -12.19 -18.05
C PRO A 288 -9.81 -12.75 -18.38
N GLN A 289 -10.07 -12.92 -19.67
CA GLN A 289 -11.33 -13.54 -20.13
C GLN A 289 -11.41 -15.01 -19.75
N LYS A 290 -10.28 -15.71 -19.76
CA LYS A 290 -10.12 -17.10 -19.35
C LYS A 290 -9.44 -17.19 -18.01
N SER A 291 -9.76 -18.20 -17.19
CA SER A 291 -8.95 -18.58 -16.05
C SER A 291 -7.59 -19.15 -16.51
N GLU A 292 -6.59 -19.18 -15.63
CA GLU A 292 -5.28 -19.74 -15.99
C GLU A 292 -5.38 -21.21 -16.46
N ASP A 293 -6.24 -22.00 -15.84
CA ASP A 293 -6.46 -23.42 -16.19
C ASP A 293 -7.03 -23.61 -17.59
N GLU A 294 -7.72 -22.58 -18.10
CA GLU A 294 -8.30 -22.55 -19.44
C GLU A 294 -7.36 -21.96 -20.49
N MET A 295 -6.24 -21.34 -20.04
CA MET A 295 -5.27 -20.73 -20.94
C MET A 295 -4.29 -21.74 -21.50
N SER A 296 -3.99 -21.62 -22.79
CA SER A 296 -2.86 -22.32 -23.40
C SER A 296 -1.53 -21.77 -22.85
N LYS A 297 -0.46 -22.59 -22.97
CA LYS A 297 0.89 -22.17 -22.58
C LYS A 297 1.36 -20.89 -23.27
N GLU A 298 0.89 -20.62 -24.48
CA GLU A 298 1.24 -19.42 -25.23
C GLU A 298 0.45 -18.21 -24.71
N GLU A 299 -0.84 -18.36 -24.36
CA GLU A 299 -1.63 -17.30 -23.73
C GLU A 299 -1.03 -16.91 -22.37
N LEU A 300 -0.64 -17.87 -21.52
CA LEU A 300 0.05 -17.62 -20.24
C LEU A 300 1.36 -16.83 -20.42
N LYS A 301 2.16 -17.16 -21.44
CA LYS A 301 3.42 -16.44 -21.71
C LYS A 301 3.20 -15.01 -22.19
N THR A 302 2.06 -14.73 -22.84
CA THR A 302 1.78 -13.44 -23.49
C THR A 302 0.76 -12.61 -22.77
N MET A 303 0.20 -13.08 -21.64
CA MET A 303 -0.91 -12.41 -20.96
C MET A 303 -0.60 -10.98 -20.48
N PHE A 304 0.69 -10.64 -20.24
CA PHE A 304 1.11 -9.28 -19.90
C PHE A 304 2.02 -8.65 -20.97
N VAL A 305 2.30 -9.36 -22.06
CA VAL A 305 3.16 -8.86 -23.13
C VAL A 305 2.37 -8.07 -24.16
N LYS A 306 1.17 -8.53 -24.50
CA LYS A 306 0.23 -7.90 -25.45
C LYS A 306 -1.15 -7.75 -24.85
N PRO A 307 -1.93 -6.75 -25.31
CA PRO A 307 -3.29 -6.56 -24.88
C PRO A 307 -4.18 -7.80 -25.14
N MET A 308 -4.71 -8.37 -24.05
CA MET A 308 -5.57 -9.56 -24.07
C MET A 308 -7.05 -9.16 -23.90
N PRO A 309 -8.00 -10.00 -24.35
CA PRO A 309 -9.41 -9.83 -24.05
C PRO A 309 -9.66 -9.86 -22.53
N GLU A 310 -10.61 -9.04 -22.09
CA GLU A 310 -11.00 -8.90 -20.69
C GLU A 310 -12.48 -9.24 -20.53
N ARG A 311 -12.83 -9.97 -19.46
CA ARG A 311 -14.22 -10.26 -19.12
C ARG A 311 -14.83 -9.13 -18.30
N LYS A 312 -16.14 -9.00 -18.42
CA LYS A 312 -16.92 -8.09 -17.57
C LYS A 312 -17.23 -8.74 -16.24
N ILE A 313 -17.21 -7.92 -15.18
CA ILE A 313 -17.47 -8.35 -13.81
C ILE A 313 -18.89 -7.95 -13.40
N THR A 314 -19.58 -8.87 -12.75
CA THR A 314 -20.88 -8.61 -12.12
C THR A 314 -20.73 -8.35 -10.63
N ALA A 315 -21.69 -7.65 -10.02
CA ALA A 315 -21.72 -7.41 -8.58
C ALA A 315 -21.79 -8.73 -7.79
N ALA A 316 -22.47 -9.76 -8.31
CA ALA A 316 -22.55 -11.07 -7.69
C ALA A 316 -21.19 -11.80 -7.68
N GLU A 317 -20.44 -11.77 -8.79
CA GLU A 317 -19.08 -12.34 -8.85
C GLU A 317 -18.12 -11.62 -7.90
N ARG A 318 -18.20 -10.29 -7.84
CA ARG A 318 -17.42 -9.50 -6.90
C ARG A 318 -17.71 -9.89 -5.45
N GLN A 319 -18.99 -9.99 -5.07
CA GLN A 319 -19.40 -10.38 -3.71
C GLN A 319 -18.94 -11.80 -3.38
N ALA A 320 -19.15 -12.76 -4.29
CA ALA A 320 -18.70 -14.14 -4.09
C ALA A 320 -17.18 -14.25 -3.91
N ALA A 321 -16.40 -13.48 -4.67
CA ALA A 321 -14.96 -13.45 -4.54
C ALA A 321 -14.49 -12.84 -3.20
N PHE A 322 -15.20 -11.85 -2.68
CA PHE A 322 -14.95 -11.28 -1.36
C PHE A 322 -15.26 -12.28 -0.25
N GLU A 323 -16.39 -12.96 -0.29
CA GLU A 323 -16.83 -13.92 0.72
C GLU A 323 -15.99 -15.21 0.76
N ASN A 324 -15.49 -15.68 -0.39
CA ASN A 324 -14.69 -16.90 -0.49
C ASN A 324 -13.17 -16.67 -0.44
N TRP A 325 -12.74 -15.42 -0.14
CA TRP A 325 -11.36 -14.99 -0.01
C TRP A 325 -10.53 -15.03 -1.30
N GLN A 326 -11.18 -15.04 -2.45
CA GLN A 326 -10.52 -14.76 -3.73
C GLN A 326 -10.21 -13.26 -3.90
N THR A 327 -10.79 -12.42 -3.06
CA THR A 327 -10.48 -11.00 -2.96
C THR A 327 -10.23 -10.68 -1.48
N THR A 328 -8.99 -10.29 -1.16
CA THR A 328 -8.53 -9.97 0.19
C THR A 328 -7.96 -8.55 0.28
N ASP A 329 -7.86 -7.99 1.48
CA ASP A 329 -7.33 -6.65 1.74
C ASP A 329 -5.79 -6.65 1.85
N ASP A 330 -5.09 -7.05 0.80
CA ASP A 330 -3.66 -7.33 0.85
C ASP A 330 -2.74 -6.19 0.37
N HIS A 331 -3.28 -5.18 -0.33
CA HIS A 331 -2.45 -4.09 -0.83
C HIS A 331 -3.20 -2.75 -0.92
N ALA A 332 -2.41 -1.67 -0.96
CA ALA A 332 -2.91 -0.32 -1.20
C ALA A 332 -2.03 0.42 -2.21
N MET A 333 -2.65 1.18 -3.11
CA MET A 333 -2.02 1.97 -4.16
C MET A 333 -2.75 3.30 -4.37
N HIS A 334 -2.10 4.23 -5.09
CA HIS A 334 -2.60 5.58 -5.31
C HIS A 334 -2.95 5.80 -6.79
N ILE A 335 -4.24 5.97 -7.09
CA ILE A 335 -4.73 6.27 -8.44
C ILE A 335 -4.53 7.76 -8.71
N VAL A 336 -3.73 8.08 -9.73
CA VAL A 336 -3.30 9.45 -10.04
C VAL A 336 -3.69 9.90 -11.45
N GLY A 337 -4.25 9.04 -12.28
CA GLY A 337 -4.57 9.44 -13.64
C GLY A 337 -5.35 8.41 -14.46
N LEU A 338 -5.58 8.78 -15.70
CA LEU A 338 -6.25 8.00 -16.76
C LEU A 338 -5.36 7.92 -17.98
N ALA A 339 -5.33 6.76 -18.63
CA ALA A 339 -4.68 6.53 -19.91
C ALA A 339 -5.52 5.62 -20.79
N ASN A 340 -5.26 5.63 -22.09
CA ASN A 340 -5.79 4.63 -23.01
C ASN A 340 -4.63 3.81 -23.59
N ASP A 341 -4.87 2.51 -23.83
CA ASP A 341 -3.96 1.71 -24.64
C ASP A 341 -4.09 2.06 -26.15
N GLN A 342 -3.27 1.45 -26.97
CA GLN A 342 -3.26 1.65 -28.45
C GLN A 342 -4.58 1.27 -29.15
N TYR A 343 -5.49 0.58 -28.45
CA TYR A 343 -6.82 0.22 -28.96
C TYR A 343 -7.94 1.10 -28.35
N GLY A 344 -7.57 2.14 -27.60
CA GLY A 344 -8.51 3.05 -26.95
C GLY A 344 -9.16 2.49 -25.68
N ARG A 345 -8.65 1.39 -25.12
CA ARG A 345 -9.17 0.84 -23.86
C ARG A 345 -8.66 1.66 -22.68
N PRO A 346 -9.55 2.04 -21.74
CA PRO A 346 -9.18 2.90 -20.61
C PRO A 346 -8.51 2.12 -19.49
N TYR A 347 -7.46 2.74 -18.93
CA TYR A 347 -6.72 2.30 -17.76
C TYR A 347 -6.57 3.43 -16.76
N TYR A 348 -6.50 3.10 -15.47
CA TYR A 348 -6.03 4.00 -14.44
C TYR A 348 -4.50 3.98 -14.38
N ILE A 349 -3.90 5.16 -14.19
CA ILE A 349 -2.48 5.30 -13.84
C ILE A 349 -2.41 5.22 -12.32
N VAL A 350 -1.70 4.20 -11.82
CA VAL A 350 -1.64 3.86 -10.41
C VAL A 350 -0.21 3.90 -9.92
N LYS A 351 0.08 4.72 -8.92
CA LYS A 351 1.38 4.80 -8.24
C LYS A 351 1.45 3.73 -7.16
N ASN A 352 2.45 2.84 -7.25
CA ASN A 352 2.73 1.81 -6.27
C ASN A 352 3.88 2.24 -5.33
N SER A 353 4.11 1.47 -4.26
CA SER A 353 5.15 1.68 -3.25
C SER A 353 6.25 0.60 -3.24
N TRP A 354 6.49 -0.06 -4.38
CA TRP A 354 7.50 -1.12 -4.52
C TRP A 354 8.74 -0.69 -5.30
N GLY A 355 9.07 0.61 -5.24
CA GLY A 355 10.21 1.18 -5.95
C GLY A 355 9.96 1.38 -7.44
N LYS A 356 11.04 1.56 -8.21
CA LYS A 356 10.99 1.98 -9.62
C LYS A 356 11.45 0.92 -10.62
N ALA A 357 11.51 -0.35 -10.21
CA ALA A 357 12.17 -1.40 -10.98
C ALA A 357 11.33 -1.95 -12.17
N ASN A 358 10.02 -1.66 -12.23
CA ASN A 358 9.16 -2.07 -13.33
C ASN A 358 9.31 -1.16 -14.58
N PRO A 359 8.76 -1.52 -15.77
CA PRO A 359 8.87 -0.74 -16.99
C PRO A 359 8.38 0.70 -16.90
N TYR A 360 7.40 0.96 -16.02
CA TYR A 360 6.77 2.27 -15.84
C TYR A 360 7.26 3.01 -14.59
N LYS A 361 8.50 2.74 -14.13
CA LYS A 361 9.17 3.45 -13.04
C LYS A 361 8.38 3.50 -11.73
N GLY A 362 7.68 2.40 -11.41
CA GLY A 362 6.90 2.24 -10.19
C GLY A 362 5.42 2.57 -10.33
N TYR A 363 4.99 2.94 -11.52
CA TYR A 363 3.57 3.05 -11.86
C TYR A 363 3.04 1.76 -12.47
N MET A 364 1.73 1.60 -12.45
CA MET A 364 0.99 0.51 -13.08
C MET A 364 -0.17 1.05 -13.87
N TYR A 365 -0.55 0.33 -14.92
CA TYR A 365 -1.77 0.58 -15.67
C TYR A 365 -2.78 -0.51 -15.33
N VAL A 366 -3.92 -0.09 -14.77
CA VAL A 366 -4.93 -0.98 -14.21
C VAL A 366 -6.26 -0.77 -14.92
N THR A 367 -6.86 -1.83 -15.42
CA THR A 367 -8.16 -1.73 -16.12
C THR A 367 -9.30 -1.39 -15.15
N LYS A 368 -10.37 -0.81 -15.68
CA LYS A 368 -11.58 -0.52 -14.89
C LYS A 368 -12.26 -1.79 -14.38
N GLU A 369 -12.20 -2.89 -15.12
CA GLU A 369 -12.78 -4.17 -14.68
C GLU A 369 -12.00 -4.75 -13.50
N PHE A 370 -10.65 -4.62 -13.49
CA PHE A 370 -9.85 -5.03 -12.33
C PHE A 370 -10.23 -4.21 -11.09
N VAL A 371 -10.39 -2.90 -11.23
CA VAL A 371 -10.84 -2.03 -10.13
C VAL A 371 -12.24 -2.44 -9.66
N ARG A 372 -13.19 -2.69 -10.57
CA ARG A 372 -14.53 -3.18 -10.18
C ARG A 372 -14.46 -4.49 -9.42
N PHE A 373 -13.58 -5.39 -9.83
CA PHE A 373 -13.48 -6.72 -9.24
C PHE A 373 -12.77 -6.71 -7.89
N LYS A 374 -11.60 -6.07 -7.81
CA LYS A 374 -10.64 -6.27 -6.73
C LYS A 374 -10.57 -5.12 -5.71
N THR A 375 -11.34 -4.05 -5.87
CA THR A 375 -11.38 -2.97 -4.89
C THR A 375 -11.93 -3.44 -3.54
N ILE A 376 -11.18 -3.21 -2.48
CA ILE A 376 -11.65 -3.33 -1.09
C ILE A 376 -12.28 -1.99 -0.68
N SER A 377 -11.52 -0.90 -0.78
CA SER A 377 -12.01 0.44 -0.44
C SER A 377 -11.36 1.55 -1.26
N LEU A 378 -12.01 2.71 -1.25
CA LEU A 378 -11.51 3.97 -1.79
C LEU A 378 -11.47 5.01 -0.67
N LEU A 379 -10.47 5.89 -0.69
CA LEU A 379 -10.46 7.12 0.10
C LEU A 379 -10.25 8.32 -0.83
N LEU A 380 -11.12 9.33 -0.74
CA LEU A 380 -11.05 10.51 -1.56
C LEU A 380 -11.65 11.73 -0.85
N HIS A 381 -11.37 12.93 -1.39
CA HIS A 381 -11.96 14.16 -0.89
C HIS A 381 -13.46 14.19 -1.20
N LYS A 382 -14.28 14.67 -0.27
CA LYS A 382 -15.75 14.77 -0.44
C LYS A 382 -16.14 15.57 -1.67
N ASP A 383 -15.37 16.62 -2.00
CA ASP A 383 -15.63 17.44 -3.19
C ASP A 383 -15.32 16.75 -4.51
N ALA A 384 -14.66 15.60 -4.50
CA ALA A 384 -14.49 14.76 -5.67
C ALA A 384 -15.80 14.06 -6.08
N LEU A 385 -16.74 13.86 -5.16
CA LEU A 385 -18.02 13.22 -5.41
C LEU A 385 -18.98 14.10 -6.22
N GLU A 386 -19.77 13.49 -7.08
CA GLU A 386 -20.92 14.14 -7.70
C GLU A 386 -21.97 14.55 -6.64
N ALA A 387 -22.68 15.65 -6.88
CA ALA A 387 -23.70 16.16 -5.94
C ALA A 387 -24.74 15.09 -5.57
N LYS A 388 -25.19 14.29 -6.55
CA LYS A 388 -26.16 13.21 -6.30
C LYS A 388 -25.65 12.12 -5.38
N ILE A 389 -24.33 11.83 -5.40
CA ILE A 389 -23.73 10.85 -4.49
C ILE A 389 -23.58 11.45 -3.11
N LYS A 390 -23.07 12.70 -3.00
CA LYS A 390 -22.98 13.44 -1.72
C LYS A 390 -24.33 13.45 -0.98
N THR A 391 -25.41 13.79 -1.69
CA THR A 391 -26.76 13.81 -1.11
C THR A 391 -27.19 12.44 -0.58
N LYS A 392 -26.88 11.38 -1.32
CA LYS A 392 -27.26 10.01 -0.92
C LYS A 392 -26.47 9.49 0.29
N VAL A 393 -25.20 9.83 0.41
CA VAL A 393 -24.35 9.43 1.55
C VAL A 393 -24.35 10.47 2.69
N THR A 394 -25.27 11.42 2.66
CA THR A 394 -25.51 12.43 3.72
C THR A 394 -24.25 13.22 4.10
N LEU A 395 -23.44 13.65 3.11
CA LEU A 395 -22.17 14.39 3.26
C LEU A 395 -22.31 15.89 2.92
#